data_48e5da3894e3cc0e3bb50f106f65c35e
#
_entry.id   48e5da3894e3cc0e3bb50f106f65c35e
#
_cell.length_a   1.000
_cell.length_b   1.000
_cell.length_c   1.000
_cell.angle_alpha   90.00
_cell.angle_beta   90.00
_cell.angle_gamma   90.00
#
_symmetry.space_group_name_H-M   'P 1'
#
loop_
_entity.id
_entity.type
_entity.pdbx_description
1 polymer ?
#
loop_
_entity_poly.entity_id
_entity_poly.type
_entity_poly.pdbx_seq_one_letter_code
_entity_poly.pdbx_strand_id
1 'polypeptide(L)'
;MKFLKIFFLILFLLPSTLLANGHKLEEQNLKVVDSFWANILSNPDVAMELIHEDFEFEFMGICEICKKYNKETYESTWLNEVIPAVLPNGITLNITNRIAGGDMVVFTIEGEADGINGEYNNNYAMVMRLKDKKIIFFQEYMSDLLAETRLHKKKIVDID
;
A
#
# COMPACT_ATOMS: atom_id res chain seq x y z
N MET A 1 -48.68 37.79 -14.37
CA MET A 1 -47.22 37.72 -14.36
C MET A 1 -46.65 37.74 -12.95
N LYS A 2 -46.75 36.66 -12.17
CA LYS A 2 -46.11 36.53 -10.86
C LYS A 2 -45.94 35.07 -10.43
N PHE A 3 -45.28 34.25 -11.28
CA PHE A 3 -44.95 32.85 -10.96
C PHE A 3 -43.60 32.42 -11.52
N LEU A 4 -42.53 33.23 -11.31
CA LEU A 4 -41.20 32.83 -11.77
C LEU A 4 -40.08 33.27 -10.82
N LYS A 5 -40.27 33.12 -9.51
CA LYS A 5 -39.20 33.48 -8.54
C LYS A 5 -38.92 32.46 -7.45
N ILE A 6 -39.51 31.28 -7.45
CA ILE A 6 -39.28 30.30 -6.35
C ILE A 6 -38.41 29.09 -6.78
N PHE A 7 -38.06 28.95 -8.05
CA PHE A 7 -37.35 27.74 -8.53
C PHE A 7 -35.81 27.81 -8.49
N PHE A 8 -35.22 28.92 -8.07
CA PHE A 8 -33.74 29.09 -8.09
C PHE A 8 -33.03 28.94 -6.77
N LEU A 9 -33.72 28.61 -5.67
CA LEU A 9 -33.10 28.56 -4.34
C LEU A 9 -32.83 27.14 -3.81
N ILE A 10 -33.19 26.08 -4.55
CA ILE A 10 -33.01 24.68 -4.06
C ILE A 10 -31.74 24.00 -4.60
N LEU A 11 -31.05 24.63 -5.56
CA LEU A 11 -29.90 23.98 -6.25
C LEU A 11 -28.53 24.22 -5.57
N PHE A 12 -28.45 24.91 -4.43
CA PHE A 12 -27.16 25.28 -3.78
C PHE A 12 -26.90 24.61 -2.42
N LEU A 13 -27.74 23.70 -1.94
CA LEU A 13 -27.56 23.07 -0.61
C LEU A 13 -27.13 21.61 -0.64
N LEU A 14 -26.82 21.02 -1.80
CA LEU A 14 -26.46 19.59 -1.89
C LEU A 14 -24.96 19.24 -1.95
N PRO A 15 -23.97 20.13 -2.11
CA PRO A 15 -22.59 19.66 -2.21
C PRO A 15 -21.81 19.56 -0.88
N SER A 16 -22.22 20.24 0.18
CA SER A 16 -21.39 20.32 1.39
C SER A 16 -21.37 19.06 2.26
N THR A 17 -22.43 18.29 2.28
CA THR A 17 -22.47 17.04 3.07
C THR A 17 -21.75 15.87 2.41
N LEU A 18 -21.73 15.81 1.09
CA LEU A 18 -20.99 14.79 0.33
C LEU A 18 -19.47 14.99 0.47
N LEU A 19 -19.00 16.23 0.40
CA LEU A 19 -17.58 16.55 0.59
C LEU A 19 -17.12 16.27 2.03
N ALA A 20 -17.91 16.62 3.04
CA ALA A 20 -17.60 16.36 4.45
C ALA A 20 -17.53 14.86 4.77
N ASN A 21 -18.39 14.04 4.15
CA ASN A 21 -18.36 12.59 4.32
C ASN A 21 -17.17 11.95 3.61
N GLY A 22 -16.74 12.48 2.46
CA GLY A 22 -15.54 12.03 1.74
C GLY A 22 -14.28 12.22 2.59
N HIS A 23 -14.04 13.41 3.13
CA HIS A 23 -12.89 13.69 3.99
C HIS A 23 -12.85 12.81 5.25
N LYS A 24 -13.99 12.55 5.86
CA LYS A 24 -14.05 11.67 7.03
C LYS A 24 -13.68 10.22 6.71
N LEU A 25 -14.09 9.71 5.54
CA LEU A 25 -13.72 8.38 5.06
C LEU A 25 -12.21 8.30 4.80
N GLU A 26 -11.65 9.29 4.10
CA GLU A 26 -10.23 9.39 3.79
C GLU A 26 -9.37 9.40 5.06
N GLU A 27 -9.74 10.21 6.07
CA GLU A 27 -9.04 10.23 7.36
C GLU A 27 -9.13 8.89 8.10
N GLN A 28 -10.27 8.20 8.04
CA GLN A 28 -10.42 6.88 8.63
C GLN A 28 -9.54 5.84 7.93
N ASN A 29 -9.50 5.87 6.60
CA ASN A 29 -8.68 4.97 5.80
C ASN A 29 -7.19 5.20 6.05
N LEU A 30 -6.74 6.46 6.14
CA LEU A 30 -5.36 6.79 6.52
C LEU A 30 -5.00 6.20 7.89
N LYS A 31 -5.86 6.33 8.90
CA LYS A 31 -5.61 5.77 10.23
C LYS A 31 -5.48 4.24 10.23
N VAL A 32 -6.28 3.55 9.42
CA VAL A 32 -6.16 2.08 9.27
C VAL A 32 -4.82 1.71 8.67
N VAL A 33 -4.42 2.38 7.58
CA VAL A 33 -3.15 2.11 6.90
C VAL A 33 -1.94 2.54 7.75
N ASP A 34 -2.00 3.67 8.45
CA ASP A 34 -0.96 4.06 9.42
C ASP A 34 -0.81 3.03 10.54
N SER A 35 -1.93 2.50 11.06
CA SER A 35 -1.90 1.45 12.08
C SER A 35 -1.31 0.14 11.54
N PHE A 36 -1.63 -0.23 10.30
CA PHE A 36 -1.04 -1.39 9.64
C PHE A 36 0.49 -1.25 9.54
N TRP A 37 1.00 -0.13 9.02
CA TRP A 37 2.43 0.11 8.89
C TRP A 37 3.17 0.20 10.23
N ALA A 38 2.55 0.77 11.25
CA ALA A 38 3.14 0.84 12.59
C ALA A 38 3.32 -0.54 13.24
N ASN A 39 2.55 -1.55 12.81
CA ASN A 39 2.51 -2.87 13.44
C ASN A 39 3.12 -3.99 12.58
N ILE A 40 3.18 -3.86 11.26
CA ILE A 40 3.50 -4.98 10.37
C ILE A 40 4.86 -5.64 10.68
N LEU A 41 5.86 -4.89 11.13
CA LEU A 41 7.17 -5.41 11.50
C LEU A 41 7.33 -5.72 13.00
N SER A 42 6.58 -5.05 13.86
CA SER A 42 6.74 -5.14 15.32
C SER A 42 5.67 -5.98 16.04
N ASN A 43 4.47 -6.03 15.46
CA ASN A 43 3.32 -6.75 16.00
C ASN A 43 2.41 -7.25 14.87
N PRO A 44 2.86 -8.23 14.07
CA PRO A 44 2.19 -8.68 12.86
C PRO A 44 0.75 -9.15 13.09
N ASP A 45 0.43 -9.78 14.22
CA ASP A 45 -0.94 -10.21 14.54
C ASP A 45 -1.92 -9.04 14.52
N VAL A 46 -1.54 -7.89 15.09
CA VAL A 46 -2.36 -6.66 15.07
C VAL A 46 -2.50 -6.11 13.66
N ALA A 47 -1.45 -6.16 12.85
CA ALA A 47 -1.51 -5.74 11.45
C ALA A 47 -2.45 -6.65 10.63
N MET A 48 -2.41 -7.96 10.87
CA MET A 48 -3.26 -8.94 10.18
C MET A 48 -4.76 -8.80 10.51
N GLU A 49 -5.12 -8.25 11.68
CA GLU A 49 -6.51 -7.91 12.02
C GLU A 49 -7.08 -6.77 11.15
N LEU A 50 -6.21 -5.88 10.64
CA LEU A 50 -6.58 -4.77 9.75
C LEU A 50 -6.75 -5.20 8.28
N ILE A 51 -6.48 -6.46 7.96
CA ILE A 51 -6.59 -7.04 6.62
C ILE A 51 -7.95 -7.76 6.47
N HIS A 52 -8.62 -7.50 5.32
CA HIS A 52 -9.90 -8.12 4.98
C HIS A 52 -9.74 -9.61 4.67
N GLU A 53 -10.81 -10.42 4.83
CA GLU A 53 -10.76 -11.87 4.49
C GLU A 53 -10.48 -12.12 3.00
N ASP A 54 -11.03 -11.28 2.12
CA ASP A 54 -10.81 -11.34 0.67
C ASP A 54 -9.57 -10.55 0.21
N PHE A 55 -8.56 -10.40 1.07
CA PHE A 55 -7.36 -9.63 0.79
C PHE A 55 -6.54 -10.21 -0.36
N GLU A 56 -6.06 -9.33 -1.24
CA GLU A 56 -5.05 -9.63 -2.25
C GLU A 56 -3.86 -8.67 -2.11
N PHE A 57 -2.67 -9.21 -1.96
CA PHE A 57 -1.40 -8.50 -2.08
C PHE A 57 -0.74 -8.86 -3.41
N GLU A 58 -0.17 -7.87 -4.09
CA GLU A 58 0.60 -8.05 -5.30
C GLU A 58 1.91 -7.27 -5.22
N PHE A 59 3.03 -7.99 -5.19
CA PHE A 59 4.35 -7.41 -5.38
C PHE A 59 4.54 -7.20 -6.88
N MET A 60 4.49 -5.93 -7.30
CA MET A 60 4.35 -5.55 -8.70
C MET A 60 5.67 -5.71 -9.46
N GLY A 61 5.55 -6.16 -10.71
CA GLY A 61 6.69 -6.28 -11.64
C GLY A 61 6.82 -7.68 -12.23
N ILE A 62 8.00 -7.95 -12.79
CA ILE A 62 8.34 -9.20 -13.47
C ILE A 62 9.46 -9.98 -12.76
N CYS A 63 9.81 -9.59 -11.55
CA CYS A 63 10.85 -10.21 -10.75
C CYS A 63 10.45 -11.60 -10.24
N GLU A 64 11.43 -12.37 -9.74
CA GLU A 64 11.21 -13.75 -9.28
C GLU A 64 10.20 -13.86 -8.14
N ILE A 65 10.17 -12.86 -7.23
CA ILE A 65 9.23 -12.76 -6.11
C ILE A 65 7.99 -11.92 -6.43
N CYS A 66 7.86 -11.39 -7.65
CA CYS A 66 6.72 -10.60 -8.10
C CYS A 66 5.51 -11.51 -8.35
N LYS A 67 4.69 -11.70 -7.32
CA LYS A 67 3.55 -12.64 -7.29
C LYS A 67 2.38 -12.03 -6.54
N LYS A 68 1.24 -12.72 -6.62
CA LYS A 68 0.04 -12.44 -5.85
C LYS A 68 -0.04 -13.36 -4.64
N TYR A 69 -0.52 -12.80 -3.53
CA TYR A 69 -0.71 -13.48 -2.26
C TYR A 69 -2.10 -13.13 -1.72
N ASN A 70 -2.82 -14.11 -1.20
CA ASN A 70 -4.01 -13.88 -0.40
C ASN A 70 -3.61 -13.62 1.06
N LYS A 71 -4.58 -13.38 1.95
CA LYS A 71 -4.33 -13.09 3.36
C LYS A 71 -3.45 -14.16 4.04
N GLU A 72 -3.76 -15.44 3.86
CA GLU A 72 -3.03 -16.55 4.45
C GLU A 72 -1.58 -16.62 3.92
N THR A 73 -1.40 -16.55 2.61
CA THR A 73 -0.08 -16.65 1.98
C THR A 73 0.74 -15.36 2.09
N TYR A 74 0.10 -14.21 2.30
CA TYR A 74 0.79 -12.97 2.65
C TYR A 74 1.49 -13.08 4.00
N GLU A 75 0.83 -13.66 5.01
CA GLU A 75 1.45 -13.89 6.31
C GLU A 75 2.44 -15.04 6.27
N SER A 76 1.98 -16.24 5.88
CA SER A 76 2.79 -17.47 5.98
C SER A 76 3.98 -17.47 5.03
N THR A 77 3.79 -17.02 3.78
CA THR A 77 4.82 -17.10 2.75
C THR A 77 5.56 -15.77 2.59
N TRP A 78 4.83 -14.65 2.32
CA TRP A 78 5.51 -13.38 2.05
C TRP A 78 6.27 -12.85 3.27
N LEU A 79 5.59 -12.67 4.41
CA LEU A 79 6.21 -12.10 5.60
C LEU A 79 7.17 -13.07 6.32
N ASN A 80 6.83 -14.36 6.38
CA ASN A 80 7.57 -15.32 7.20
C ASN A 80 8.64 -16.11 6.45
N GLU A 81 8.57 -16.20 5.10
CA GLU A 81 9.54 -16.95 4.30
C GLU A 81 10.30 -16.06 3.32
N VAL A 82 9.58 -15.30 2.43
CA VAL A 82 10.20 -14.54 1.34
C VAL A 82 11.04 -13.39 1.89
N ILE A 83 10.45 -12.51 2.71
CA ILE A 83 11.14 -11.32 3.25
C ILE A 83 12.39 -11.72 4.04
N PRO A 84 12.35 -12.63 5.03
CA PRO A 84 13.56 -13.04 5.76
C PRO A 84 14.63 -13.71 4.89
N ALA A 85 14.22 -14.41 3.82
CA ALA A 85 15.16 -15.06 2.90
C ALA A 85 15.97 -14.07 2.06
N VAL A 86 15.36 -12.94 1.66
CA VAL A 86 15.99 -11.95 0.77
C VAL A 86 16.52 -10.71 1.50
N LEU A 87 15.99 -10.41 2.68
CA LEU A 87 16.37 -9.32 3.58
C LEU A 87 16.64 -9.84 5.00
N PRO A 88 17.73 -10.58 5.21
CA PRO A 88 17.99 -11.30 6.47
C PRO A 88 18.18 -10.37 7.68
N ASN A 89 18.54 -9.11 7.45
CA ASN A 89 18.70 -8.09 8.49
C ASN A 89 17.47 -7.15 8.61
N GLY A 90 16.39 -7.45 7.85
CA GLY A 90 15.21 -6.61 7.77
C GLY A 90 15.39 -5.39 6.87
N ILE A 91 14.43 -4.46 6.94
CA ILE A 91 14.38 -3.22 6.17
C ILE A 91 13.91 -2.07 7.05
N THR A 92 14.52 -0.90 6.91
CA THR A 92 14.03 0.35 7.48
C THR A 92 13.16 1.05 6.46
N LEU A 93 11.93 1.44 6.83
CA LEU A 93 10.97 2.09 5.96
C LEU A 93 10.69 3.51 6.45
N ASN A 94 10.92 4.51 5.61
CA ASN A 94 10.62 5.92 5.86
C ASN A 94 9.47 6.37 4.96
N ILE A 95 8.29 6.64 5.54
CA ILE A 95 7.12 7.10 4.78
C ILE A 95 7.30 8.58 4.45
N THR A 96 7.41 8.90 3.16
CA THR A 96 7.64 10.27 2.67
C THR A 96 6.35 11.03 2.37
N ASN A 97 5.31 10.35 1.87
CA ASN A 97 4.01 10.96 1.60
C ASN A 97 2.86 10.00 1.92
N ARG A 98 1.70 10.60 2.20
CA ARG A 98 0.42 9.93 2.43
C ARG A 98 -0.66 10.63 1.64
N ILE A 99 -1.37 9.90 0.80
CA ILE A 99 -2.44 10.42 -0.06
C ILE A 99 -3.65 9.51 0.11
N ALA A 100 -4.82 10.08 0.37
CA ALA A 100 -6.08 9.34 0.38
C ALA A 100 -7.06 9.95 -0.61
N GLY A 101 -7.87 9.11 -1.24
CA GLY A 101 -8.94 9.51 -2.16
C GLY A 101 -10.01 8.42 -2.19
N GLY A 102 -11.18 8.71 -1.60
CA GLY A 102 -12.26 7.74 -1.49
C GLY A 102 -11.86 6.50 -0.66
N ASP A 103 -11.91 5.33 -1.28
CA ASP A 103 -11.52 4.05 -0.67
C ASP A 103 -10.04 3.70 -0.86
N MET A 104 -9.26 4.55 -1.52
CA MET A 104 -7.85 4.33 -1.82
C MET A 104 -6.93 5.14 -0.90
N VAL A 105 -5.81 4.53 -0.55
CA VAL A 105 -4.69 5.17 0.16
C VAL A 105 -3.40 4.82 -0.57
N VAL A 106 -2.56 5.83 -0.79
CA VAL A 106 -1.23 5.66 -1.40
C VAL A 106 -0.17 6.21 -0.45
N PHE A 107 0.84 5.42 -0.18
CA PHE A 107 2.05 5.84 0.52
C PHE A 107 3.24 5.80 -0.45
N THR A 108 4.09 6.83 -0.39
CA THR A 108 5.44 6.74 -0.94
C THR A 108 6.42 6.52 0.20
N ILE A 109 7.34 5.59 0.00
CA ILE A 109 8.23 5.08 1.05
C ILE A 109 9.65 4.98 0.47
N GLU A 110 10.63 5.41 1.25
CA GLU A 110 12.04 5.10 1.04
C GLU A 110 12.41 3.92 1.94
N GLY A 111 13.03 2.89 1.36
CA GLY A 111 13.48 1.71 2.10
C GLY A 111 14.99 1.58 2.05
N GLU A 112 15.60 1.27 3.20
CA GLU A 112 17.03 1.00 3.35
C GLU A 112 17.23 -0.39 3.91
N ALA A 113 17.97 -1.24 3.19
CA ALA A 113 18.25 -2.62 3.58
C ALA A 113 19.53 -3.14 2.95
N ASP A 114 20.07 -4.20 3.55
CA ASP A 114 21.05 -5.08 2.92
C ASP A 114 20.33 -6.33 2.43
N GLY A 115 20.22 -6.45 1.09
CA GLY A 115 19.76 -7.67 0.44
C GLY A 115 20.86 -8.76 0.47
N ILE A 116 20.50 -9.98 0.10
CA ILE A 116 21.46 -11.11 0.05
C ILE A 116 22.61 -10.91 -0.94
N ASN A 117 22.52 -9.93 -1.84
CA ASN A 117 23.53 -9.61 -2.85
C ASN A 117 23.90 -8.11 -2.85
N GLY A 118 23.96 -7.49 -1.68
CA GLY A 118 24.37 -6.10 -1.46
C GLY A 118 23.25 -5.15 -1.15
N GLU A 119 23.58 -3.87 -1.07
CA GLU A 119 22.70 -2.79 -0.67
C GLU A 119 21.41 -2.75 -1.51
N TYR A 120 20.26 -2.73 -0.82
CA TYR A 120 18.93 -2.69 -1.41
C TYR A 120 18.17 -1.46 -0.93
N ASN A 121 18.63 -0.27 -1.31
CA ASN A 121 17.93 0.98 -1.04
C ASN A 121 16.96 1.24 -2.19
N ASN A 122 15.68 1.19 -1.91
CA ASN A 122 14.63 1.25 -2.92
C ASN A 122 13.56 2.28 -2.57
N ASN A 123 12.87 2.77 -3.59
CA ASN A 123 11.72 3.65 -3.45
C ASN A 123 10.45 2.88 -3.82
N TYR A 124 9.41 3.06 -3.01
CA TYR A 124 8.16 2.34 -3.16
C TYR A 124 6.98 3.29 -3.35
N ALA A 125 6.00 2.83 -4.13
CA ALA A 125 4.63 3.32 -4.07
C ALA A 125 3.73 2.17 -3.62
N MET A 126 3.14 2.32 -2.44
CA MET A 126 2.24 1.36 -1.82
C MET A 126 0.81 1.82 -2.07
N VAL A 127 0.06 1.09 -2.88
CA VAL A 127 -1.32 1.41 -3.25
C VAL A 127 -2.26 0.45 -2.56
N MET A 128 -3.13 0.96 -1.70
CA MET A 128 -4.06 0.16 -0.91
C MET A 128 -5.49 0.59 -1.17
N ARG A 129 -6.41 -0.38 -1.19
CA ARG A 129 -7.85 -0.15 -1.17
C ARG A 129 -8.44 -0.72 0.10
N LEU A 130 -9.39 0.03 0.68
CA LEU A 130 -10.07 -0.38 1.89
C LEU A 130 -11.55 -0.67 1.63
N LYS A 131 -12.06 -1.66 2.34
CA LYS A 131 -13.47 -2.02 2.42
C LYS A 131 -13.79 -2.36 3.88
N ASP A 132 -14.91 -1.86 4.40
CA ASP A 132 -15.36 -2.13 5.77
C ASP A 132 -14.27 -1.87 6.84
N LYS A 133 -13.46 -0.79 6.65
CA LYS A 133 -12.33 -0.39 7.50
C LYS A 133 -11.20 -1.42 7.57
N LYS A 134 -11.06 -2.25 6.55
CA LYS A 134 -9.97 -3.22 6.39
C LYS A 134 -9.32 -3.07 5.03
N ILE A 135 -8.04 -3.37 4.94
CA ILE A 135 -7.29 -3.38 3.68
C ILE A 135 -7.71 -4.63 2.91
N ILE A 136 -8.34 -4.45 1.75
CA ILE A 136 -8.77 -5.56 0.88
C ILE A 136 -7.83 -5.79 -0.29
N PHE A 137 -7.04 -4.77 -0.63
CA PHE A 137 -6.13 -4.83 -1.75
C PHE A 137 -4.87 -4.02 -1.46
N PHE A 138 -3.70 -4.56 -1.82
CA PHE A 138 -2.43 -3.92 -1.63
C PHE A 138 -1.51 -4.24 -2.81
N GLN A 139 -1.03 -3.21 -3.50
CA GLN A 139 0.01 -3.32 -4.52
C GLN A 139 1.25 -2.57 -4.09
N GLU A 140 2.39 -3.23 -4.20
CA GLU A 140 3.70 -2.67 -3.90
C GLU A 140 4.49 -2.49 -5.20
N TYR A 141 4.72 -1.25 -5.60
CA TYR A 141 5.55 -0.87 -6.74
C TYR A 141 6.94 -0.46 -6.26
N MET A 142 7.97 -0.97 -6.92
CA MET A 142 9.37 -0.72 -6.59
C MET A 142 10.24 -0.84 -7.85
N SER A 143 11.56 -0.76 -7.70
CA SER A 143 12.49 -1.02 -8.81
C SER A 143 12.77 -2.51 -8.96
N ASP A 144 12.21 -3.14 -10.00
CA ASP A 144 12.48 -4.54 -10.38
C ASP A 144 13.98 -4.82 -10.54
N LEU A 145 14.70 -3.84 -11.11
CA LEU A 145 16.14 -3.97 -11.34
C LEU A 145 16.90 -4.15 -10.03
N LEU A 146 16.57 -3.38 -9.00
CA LEU A 146 17.15 -3.54 -7.67
C LEU A 146 16.75 -4.87 -7.04
N ALA A 147 15.46 -5.26 -7.14
CA ALA A 147 14.98 -6.54 -6.65
C ALA A 147 15.77 -7.70 -7.28
N GLU A 148 15.86 -7.76 -8.60
CA GLU A 148 16.57 -8.83 -9.32
C GLU A 148 18.06 -8.89 -9.01
N THR A 149 18.73 -7.74 -8.84
CA THR A 149 20.19 -7.70 -8.65
C THR A 149 20.60 -7.76 -7.18
N ARG A 150 19.78 -7.33 -6.23
CA ARG A 150 20.11 -7.25 -4.79
C ARG A 150 19.44 -8.31 -3.94
N LEU A 151 18.22 -8.70 -4.28
CA LEU A 151 17.47 -9.76 -3.59
C LEU A 151 17.70 -11.14 -4.24
N HIS A 152 18.21 -11.16 -5.47
CA HIS A 152 18.57 -12.38 -6.19
C HIS A 152 19.99 -12.25 -6.75
N LYS A 153 20.64 -13.39 -7.07
CA LYS A 153 22.04 -13.40 -7.57
C LYS A 153 22.10 -13.14 -9.08
N LYS A 154 21.35 -12.13 -9.56
CA LYS A 154 21.35 -11.74 -10.98
C LYS A 154 22.31 -10.59 -11.26
N LYS A 155 22.76 -10.46 -12.48
CA LYS A 155 23.66 -9.40 -12.96
C LYS A 155 23.10 -8.78 -14.24
N ILE A 156 23.33 -7.48 -14.39
CA ILE A 156 23.15 -6.79 -15.65
C ILE A 156 24.44 -6.98 -16.44
N VAL A 157 24.30 -7.31 -17.71
CA VAL A 157 25.43 -7.40 -18.67
C VAL A 157 25.07 -6.62 -19.91
N ASP A 158 26.06 -5.93 -20.48
CA ASP A 158 25.91 -5.30 -21.79
C ASP A 158 25.74 -6.40 -22.84
N ILE A 159 24.94 -6.13 -23.86
CA ILE A 159 24.77 -7.01 -25.03
C ILE A 159 25.56 -6.38 -26.17
N ASP A 160 26.57 -7.08 -26.66
CA ASP A 160 27.36 -6.68 -27.82
C ASP A 160 26.53 -6.72 -29.13
#